data_870767d7b6a96c6153c3cf96cefeb4e5
#
_entry.id   870767d7b6a96c6153c3cf96cefeb4e5
#
_cell.length_a   1.000
_cell.length_b   1.000
_cell.length_c   1.000
_cell.angle_alpha   90.00
_cell.angle_beta   90.00
_cell.angle_gamma   90.00
#
_symmetry.space_group_name_H-M   'P 1'
#
loop_
_entity.id
_entity.type
_entity.pdbx_description
1 polymer ?
#
loop_
_entity_poly.entity_id
_entity_poly.type
_entity_poly.pdbx_seq_one_letter_code
_entity_poly.pdbx_strand_id
1 'polypeptide(L)'
;MKIDYYKKKTYKRPYRQFDITEILRQIQDGTYRNEVEKVRKARTQEEKDAAKYEASGFTFSGTFKERRSDSLIQHSGLVAIDIDGLNERVREEKERLEQNPYTFSVFRSISNTGLRVLVKVPDGLDAHTHKLYYNAIGKFLNVESDSQAQDVSRYTNVTYDPKLYCNPDSLIWNMETENTQQPEQIKTGARNERKIEYYKGDMIMDEDEKIQVILSWTRNEFKEGSRNRCVYEAACNLCEYGVTEDKALEVLAEYAETGVYKIILLILCVFHL
;
A
#
# COMPACT_ATOMS: atom_id res chain seq x y z
N MET A 1 -8.94 5.66 -16.59
CA MET A 1 -8.78 5.83 -15.12
C MET A 1 -9.14 7.27 -14.76
N LYS A 2 -10.24 7.46 -14.01
CA LYS A 2 -10.71 8.81 -13.62
C LYS A 2 -10.25 9.17 -12.23
N ILE A 3 -9.82 10.42 -12.04
CA ILE A 3 -9.37 10.99 -10.77
C ILE A 3 -9.96 12.38 -10.57
N ASP A 4 -10.06 12.80 -9.31
CA ASP A 4 -10.59 14.11 -8.97
C ASP A 4 -9.50 15.16 -8.81
N TYR A 5 -9.80 16.37 -9.25
CA TYR A 5 -9.00 17.59 -9.10
C TYR A 5 -9.66 18.57 -8.16
N TYR A 6 -8.85 19.18 -7.29
CA TYR A 6 -9.27 20.17 -6.30
C TYR A 6 -8.42 21.43 -6.46
N LYS A 7 -9.06 22.60 -6.51
CA LYS A 7 -8.36 23.90 -6.62
C LYS A 7 -7.53 24.24 -5.38
N LYS A 8 -7.90 23.70 -4.20
CA LYS A 8 -7.21 23.90 -2.92
C LYS A 8 -7.38 22.68 -2.02
N LYS A 9 -6.42 22.47 -1.14
CA LYS A 9 -6.46 21.41 -0.14
C LYS A 9 -7.68 21.46 0.79
N THR A 10 -8.23 22.66 1.05
CA THR A 10 -9.42 22.85 1.91
C THR A 10 -10.72 22.46 1.26
N TYR A 11 -10.77 22.34 -0.05
CA TYR A 11 -12.00 22.00 -0.75
C TYR A 11 -12.32 20.52 -0.57
N LYS A 12 -13.50 20.24 -0.03
CA LYS A 12 -13.97 18.87 0.18
C LYS A 12 -14.58 18.24 -1.07
N ARG A 13 -15.21 19.07 -1.92
CA ARG A 13 -15.82 18.62 -3.17
C ARG A 13 -14.87 18.81 -4.34
N PRO A 14 -14.78 17.82 -5.25
CA PRO A 14 -13.95 17.96 -6.43
C PRO A 14 -14.45 19.11 -7.30
N TYR A 15 -13.51 19.82 -7.89
CA TYR A 15 -13.84 20.87 -8.86
C TYR A 15 -14.08 20.26 -10.24
N ARG A 16 -13.31 19.24 -10.63
CA ARG A 16 -13.36 18.60 -11.94
C ARG A 16 -12.74 17.19 -11.86
N GLN A 17 -13.17 16.33 -12.79
CA GLN A 17 -12.56 15.03 -13.01
C GLN A 17 -11.70 15.07 -14.26
N PHE A 18 -10.60 14.32 -14.22
CA PHE A 18 -9.69 14.16 -15.34
C PHE A 18 -9.40 12.68 -15.61
N ASP A 19 -8.96 12.37 -16.81
CA ASP A 19 -8.28 11.13 -17.06
C ASP A 19 -6.83 11.20 -16.56
N ILE A 20 -6.31 10.09 -16.03
CA ILE A 20 -4.95 10.05 -15.49
C ILE A 20 -3.90 10.44 -16.54
N THR A 21 -4.06 10.03 -17.79
CA THR A 21 -3.12 10.33 -18.87
C THR A 21 -3.02 11.83 -19.16
N GLU A 22 -4.15 12.55 -19.04
CA GLU A 22 -4.18 14.01 -19.15
C GLU A 22 -3.39 14.66 -18.03
N ILE A 23 -3.55 14.18 -16.80
CA ILE A 23 -2.85 14.73 -15.63
C ILE A 23 -1.34 14.45 -15.70
N LEU A 24 -0.93 13.26 -16.08
CA LEU A 24 0.50 12.94 -16.24
C LEU A 24 1.15 13.86 -17.30
N ARG A 25 0.44 14.13 -18.41
CA ARG A 25 0.90 15.10 -19.41
C ARG A 25 1.00 16.51 -18.84
N GLN A 26 -0.01 16.97 -18.07
CA GLN A 26 -0.01 18.29 -17.43
C GLN A 26 1.12 18.47 -16.40
N ILE A 27 1.48 17.39 -15.68
CA ILE A 27 2.63 17.35 -14.77
C ILE A 27 3.93 17.50 -15.57
N GLN A 28 4.03 16.84 -16.70
CA GLN A 28 5.24 16.84 -17.55
C GLN A 28 5.43 18.15 -18.29
N ASP A 29 4.36 18.77 -18.82
CA ASP A 29 4.41 20.00 -19.61
C ASP A 29 4.50 21.28 -18.77
N GLY A 30 4.29 21.18 -17.45
CA GLY A 30 4.41 22.29 -16.53
C GLY A 30 3.16 23.14 -16.38
N THR A 31 1.98 22.62 -16.68
CA THR A 31 0.69 23.32 -16.46
C THR A 31 0.59 23.92 -15.04
N TYR A 32 1.17 23.24 -14.03
CA TYR A 32 1.15 23.68 -12.62
C TYR A 32 2.43 24.38 -12.16
N ARG A 33 3.33 24.72 -13.10
CA ARG A 33 4.67 25.24 -12.78
C ARG A 33 4.64 26.44 -11.84
N ASN A 34 3.72 27.36 -12.01
CA ASN A 34 3.62 28.56 -11.17
C ASN A 34 3.34 28.23 -9.69
N GLU A 35 2.47 27.26 -9.42
CA GLU A 35 2.15 26.80 -8.05
C GLU A 35 3.37 26.06 -7.45
N VAL A 36 3.98 25.20 -8.23
CA VAL A 36 5.15 24.41 -7.83
C VAL A 36 6.36 25.30 -7.51
N GLU A 37 6.61 26.33 -8.33
CA GLU A 37 7.73 27.24 -8.10
C GLU A 37 7.57 28.05 -6.81
N LYS A 38 6.34 28.40 -6.41
CA LYS A 38 6.09 29.05 -5.12
C LYS A 38 6.58 28.18 -3.96
N VAL A 39 6.29 26.87 -4.00
CA VAL A 39 6.74 25.92 -2.97
C VAL A 39 8.25 25.72 -3.01
N ARG A 40 8.83 25.58 -4.21
CA ARG A 40 10.28 25.32 -4.38
C ARG A 40 11.17 26.51 -4.08
N LYS A 41 10.66 27.74 -4.24
CA LYS A 41 11.37 28.99 -3.95
C LYS A 41 11.16 29.50 -2.52
N ALA A 42 10.26 28.88 -1.73
CA ALA A 42 10.04 29.23 -0.35
C ALA A 42 11.33 29.07 0.47
N ARG A 43 11.65 30.07 1.28
CA ARG A 43 12.89 30.15 2.05
C ARG A 43 12.77 29.54 3.43
N THR A 44 11.57 29.58 4.00
CA THR A 44 11.29 28.99 5.31
C THR A 44 10.33 27.82 5.21
N GLN A 45 10.26 26.99 6.24
CA GLN A 45 9.33 25.86 6.27
C GLN A 45 7.88 26.36 6.32
N GLU A 46 7.62 27.45 7.05
CA GLU A 46 6.30 28.08 7.15
C GLU A 46 5.80 28.57 5.78
N GLU A 47 6.66 29.26 5.01
CA GLU A 47 6.35 29.71 3.65
C GLU A 47 6.05 28.50 2.74
N LYS A 48 6.84 27.42 2.86
CA LYS A 48 6.67 26.20 2.09
C LYS A 48 5.35 25.51 2.38
N ASP A 49 5.00 25.42 3.67
CA ASP A 49 3.75 24.78 4.10
C ASP A 49 2.52 25.62 3.73
N ALA A 50 2.62 26.95 3.84
CA ALA A 50 1.59 27.85 3.35
C ALA A 50 1.37 27.73 1.84
N ALA A 51 2.45 27.69 1.05
CA ALA A 51 2.37 27.50 -0.39
C ALA A 51 1.77 26.13 -0.78
N LYS A 52 2.14 25.04 -0.09
CA LYS A 52 1.54 23.71 -0.27
C LYS A 52 0.04 23.68 0.10
N TYR A 53 -0.35 24.43 1.13
CA TYR A 53 -1.73 24.49 1.58
C TYR A 53 -2.64 25.16 0.54
N GLU A 54 -2.13 26.18 -0.15
CA GLU A 54 -2.85 26.91 -1.20
C GLU A 54 -2.79 26.21 -2.57
N ALA A 55 -1.82 25.32 -2.78
CA ALA A 55 -1.67 24.63 -4.06
C ALA A 55 -2.83 23.69 -4.35
N SER A 56 -3.19 23.60 -5.62
CA SER A 56 -4.17 22.63 -6.13
C SER A 56 -3.65 21.19 -6.05
N GLY A 57 -4.54 20.20 -6.23
CA GLY A 57 -4.15 18.79 -6.10
C GLY A 57 -5.18 17.81 -6.60
N PHE A 58 -4.83 16.54 -6.45
CA PHE A 58 -5.58 15.39 -6.94
C PHE A 58 -5.83 14.36 -5.85
N THR A 59 -6.81 13.46 -6.09
CA THR A 59 -6.93 12.16 -5.45
C THR A 59 -6.68 11.09 -6.50
N PHE A 60 -5.46 10.54 -6.57
CA PHE A 60 -5.06 9.60 -7.62
C PHE A 60 -5.80 8.26 -7.53
N SER A 61 -6.27 7.89 -6.35
CA SER A 61 -6.85 6.56 -6.13
C SER A 61 -8.35 6.47 -6.46
N GLY A 62 -9.00 7.57 -6.85
CA GLY A 62 -10.40 7.50 -7.25
C GLY A 62 -11.12 8.83 -7.36
N THR A 63 -12.45 8.71 -7.56
CA THR A 63 -13.39 9.81 -7.60
C THR A 63 -14.32 9.77 -6.39
N PHE A 64 -14.70 10.94 -5.86
CA PHE A 64 -15.39 11.07 -4.59
C PHE A 64 -16.57 12.05 -4.66
N LYS A 65 -17.62 11.79 -3.89
CA LYS A 65 -18.67 12.78 -3.65
C LYS A 65 -18.13 13.94 -2.81
N GLU A 66 -17.39 13.60 -1.76
CA GLU A 66 -16.58 14.49 -0.95
C GLU A 66 -15.23 13.79 -0.69
N ARG A 67 -14.14 14.52 -0.49
CA ARG A 67 -12.81 13.98 -0.25
C ARG A 67 -12.71 13.35 1.15
N ARG A 68 -13.28 12.17 1.26
CA ARG A 68 -13.32 11.29 2.45
C ARG A 68 -13.39 9.84 1.97
N SER A 69 -12.81 8.94 2.71
CA SER A 69 -12.76 7.50 2.37
C SER A 69 -14.14 6.85 2.24
N ASP A 70 -15.11 7.26 3.08
CA ASP A 70 -16.50 6.77 3.06
C ASP A 70 -17.36 7.35 1.92
N SER A 71 -16.80 8.28 1.15
CA SER A 71 -17.47 8.97 0.04
C SER A 71 -16.89 8.60 -1.32
N LEU A 72 -16.13 7.49 -1.40
CA LEU A 72 -15.60 6.93 -2.63
C LEU A 72 -16.75 6.57 -3.57
N ILE A 73 -16.72 7.10 -4.81
CA ILE A 73 -17.66 6.76 -5.87
C ILE A 73 -17.10 5.61 -6.70
N GLN A 74 -15.85 5.75 -7.12
CA GLN A 74 -15.17 4.76 -7.95
C GLN A 74 -13.67 4.81 -7.70
N HIS A 75 -13.08 3.65 -7.42
CA HIS A 75 -11.62 3.49 -7.36
C HIS A 75 -11.03 3.62 -8.78
N SER A 76 -9.90 4.29 -8.91
CA SER A 76 -9.26 4.52 -10.22
C SER A 76 -8.51 3.31 -10.80
N GLY A 77 -8.30 2.26 -10.00
CA GLY A 77 -7.37 1.17 -10.32
C GLY A 77 -5.91 1.55 -10.08
N LEU A 78 -5.65 2.63 -9.29
CA LEU A 78 -4.31 3.09 -8.95
C LEU A 78 -4.12 3.21 -7.44
N VAL A 79 -2.94 2.80 -6.98
CA VAL A 79 -2.42 3.17 -5.66
C VAL A 79 -1.27 4.15 -5.84
N ALA A 80 -1.32 5.27 -5.12
CA ALA A 80 -0.30 6.32 -5.14
C ALA A 80 0.55 6.25 -3.88
N ILE A 81 1.79 5.82 -4.00
CA ILE A 81 2.74 5.73 -2.89
C ILE A 81 3.50 7.04 -2.76
N ASP A 82 3.50 7.59 -1.56
CA ASP A 82 4.25 8.80 -1.18
C ASP A 82 5.59 8.40 -0.59
N ILE A 83 6.69 8.87 -1.18
CA ILE A 83 8.05 8.66 -0.69
C ILE A 83 8.65 10.04 -0.40
N ASP A 84 8.73 10.37 0.89
CA ASP A 84 9.23 11.66 1.35
C ASP A 84 10.68 11.58 1.85
N GLY A 85 11.36 12.72 2.01
CA GLY A 85 12.66 12.81 2.65
C GLY A 85 13.85 12.25 1.86
N LEU A 86 13.71 11.98 0.57
CA LEU A 86 14.80 11.43 -0.26
C LEU A 86 15.93 12.44 -0.53
N ASN A 87 15.61 13.73 -0.62
CA ASN A 87 16.57 14.81 -0.87
C ASN A 87 17.48 14.53 -2.07
N GLU A 88 18.77 14.33 -1.84
CA GLU A 88 19.75 14.05 -2.91
C GLU A 88 19.55 12.69 -3.58
N ARG A 89 18.95 11.71 -2.89
CA ARG A 89 18.66 10.37 -3.40
C ARG A 89 17.46 10.29 -4.34
N VAL A 90 16.72 11.39 -4.55
CA VAL A 90 15.51 11.42 -5.41
C VAL A 90 15.80 10.86 -6.82
N ARG A 91 16.96 11.17 -7.39
CA ARG A 91 17.32 10.71 -8.74
C ARG A 91 17.57 9.21 -8.77
N GLU A 92 18.40 8.71 -7.87
CA GLU A 92 18.76 7.30 -7.78
C GLU A 92 17.52 6.43 -7.52
N GLU A 93 16.71 6.84 -6.56
CA GLU A 93 15.49 6.13 -6.20
C GLU A 93 14.46 6.13 -7.34
N LYS A 94 14.36 7.24 -8.07
CA LYS A 94 13.50 7.33 -9.25
C LYS A 94 13.95 6.36 -10.34
N GLU A 95 15.25 6.33 -10.68
CA GLU A 95 15.84 5.42 -11.65
C GLU A 95 15.62 3.95 -11.26
N ARG A 96 15.72 3.62 -9.97
CA ARG A 96 15.41 2.27 -9.45
C ARG A 96 13.95 1.88 -9.65
N LEU A 97 13.03 2.79 -9.32
CA LEU A 97 11.59 2.54 -9.42
C LEU A 97 11.11 2.47 -10.88
N GLU A 98 11.76 3.17 -11.82
CA GLU A 98 11.49 3.09 -13.26
C GLU A 98 11.75 1.70 -13.84
N GLN A 99 12.66 0.93 -13.25
CA GLN A 99 12.99 -0.43 -13.68
C GLN A 99 11.98 -1.49 -13.18
N ASN A 100 11.10 -1.14 -12.25
CA ASN A 100 10.13 -2.07 -11.71
C ASN A 100 8.95 -2.24 -12.68
N PRO A 101 8.61 -3.48 -13.12
CA PRO A 101 7.57 -3.72 -14.13
C PRO A 101 6.15 -3.34 -13.68
N TYR A 102 5.92 -3.16 -12.38
CA TYR A 102 4.64 -2.73 -11.82
C TYR A 102 4.53 -1.20 -11.68
N THR A 103 5.61 -0.45 -11.90
CA THR A 103 5.56 1.00 -11.85
C THR A 103 4.84 1.56 -13.08
N PHE A 104 3.60 2.06 -12.88
CA PHE A 104 2.85 2.74 -13.93
C PHE A 104 3.41 4.13 -14.20
N SER A 105 3.69 4.89 -13.13
CA SER A 105 4.30 6.22 -13.26
C SER A 105 5.10 6.57 -12.02
N VAL A 106 6.20 7.29 -12.19
CA VAL A 106 6.96 7.90 -11.09
C VAL A 106 7.38 9.31 -11.45
N PHE A 107 7.17 10.23 -10.52
CA PHE A 107 7.49 11.65 -10.69
C PHE A 107 7.82 12.32 -9.36
N ARG A 108 8.49 13.47 -9.44
CA ARG A 108 8.93 14.24 -8.28
C ARG A 108 7.75 14.88 -7.55
N SER A 109 7.82 14.93 -6.23
CA SER A 109 6.87 15.65 -5.39
C SER A 109 6.91 17.16 -5.65
N ILE A 110 5.91 17.90 -5.18
CA ILE A 110 5.85 19.37 -5.32
C ILE A 110 7.09 20.06 -4.75
N SER A 111 7.64 19.54 -3.65
CA SER A 111 8.85 20.09 -3.00
C SER A 111 10.16 19.64 -3.66
N ASN A 112 10.13 18.75 -4.62
CA ASN A 112 11.30 18.16 -5.28
C ASN A 112 12.23 17.34 -4.38
N THR A 113 11.81 17.03 -3.15
CA THR A 113 12.59 16.27 -2.14
C THR A 113 12.08 14.85 -1.93
N GLY A 114 11.06 14.44 -2.67
CA GLY A 114 10.45 13.13 -2.62
C GLY A 114 9.88 12.72 -3.97
N LEU A 115 9.30 11.54 -4.01
CA LEU A 115 8.69 10.93 -5.20
C LEU A 115 7.23 10.56 -4.95
N ARG A 116 6.49 10.46 -6.04
CA ARG A 116 5.17 9.86 -6.10
C ARG A 116 5.22 8.71 -7.08
N VAL A 117 4.83 7.52 -6.62
CA VAL A 117 4.79 6.31 -7.47
C VAL A 117 3.35 5.87 -7.62
N LEU A 118 2.92 5.68 -8.85
CA LEU A 118 1.62 5.12 -9.17
C LEU A 118 1.80 3.67 -9.59
N VAL A 119 1.02 2.77 -8.97
CA VAL A 119 1.00 1.34 -9.28
C VAL A 119 -0.42 0.95 -9.66
N LYS A 120 -0.57 0.19 -10.75
CA LYS A 120 -1.86 -0.36 -11.14
C LYS A 120 -2.25 -1.52 -10.22
N VAL A 121 -3.51 -1.52 -9.81
CA VAL A 121 -4.12 -2.54 -8.96
C VAL A 121 -5.44 -3.01 -9.58
N PRO A 122 -6.02 -4.15 -9.15
CA PRO A 122 -7.33 -4.59 -9.61
C PRO A 122 -8.39 -3.51 -9.44
N ASP A 123 -9.37 -3.51 -10.33
CA ASP A 123 -10.50 -2.59 -10.27
C ASP A 123 -11.42 -2.89 -9.07
N GLY A 124 -12.14 -1.88 -8.61
CA GLY A 124 -13.22 -2.04 -7.64
C GLY A 124 -12.78 -2.15 -6.18
N LEU A 125 -11.54 -1.77 -5.85
CA LEU A 125 -11.11 -1.74 -4.45
C LEU A 125 -11.96 -0.73 -3.65
N ASP A 126 -12.38 -1.14 -2.46
CA ASP A 126 -12.93 -0.23 -1.45
C ASP A 126 -11.82 0.47 -0.64
N ALA A 127 -12.21 1.37 0.24
CA ALA A 127 -11.27 2.15 1.05
C ALA A 127 -10.43 1.28 2.00
N HIS A 128 -11.00 0.19 2.52
CA HIS A 128 -10.28 -0.72 3.42
C HIS A 128 -9.22 -1.52 2.64
N THR A 129 -9.63 -2.15 1.54
CA THR A 129 -8.74 -2.94 0.68
C THR A 129 -7.64 -2.06 0.08
N HIS A 130 -7.97 -0.81 -0.34
CA HIS A 130 -6.96 0.15 -0.80
C HIS A 130 -5.84 0.36 0.23
N LYS A 131 -6.19 0.50 1.51
CA LYS A 131 -5.19 0.66 2.58
C LYS A 131 -4.27 -0.54 2.72
N LEU A 132 -4.81 -1.76 2.56
CA LEU A 132 -3.99 -2.98 2.57
C LEU A 132 -3.03 -2.99 1.39
N TYR A 133 -3.52 -2.67 0.17
CA TYR A 133 -2.69 -2.56 -1.03
C TYR A 133 -1.60 -1.51 -0.89
N TYR A 134 -1.90 -0.33 -0.33
CA TYR A 134 -0.91 0.72 -0.09
C TYR A 134 0.27 0.21 0.74
N ASN A 135 -0.02 -0.45 1.87
CA ASN A 135 1.01 -0.96 2.77
C ASN A 135 1.81 -2.11 2.14
N ALA A 136 1.15 -3.01 1.43
CA ALA A 136 1.79 -4.14 0.76
C ALA A 136 2.70 -3.67 -0.40
N ILE A 137 2.22 -2.75 -1.24
CA ILE A 137 3.01 -2.16 -2.34
C ILE A 137 4.22 -1.38 -1.79
N GLY A 138 4.07 -0.64 -0.69
CA GLY A 138 5.21 0.04 -0.04
C GLY A 138 6.31 -0.93 0.36
N LYS A 139 5.96 -2.07 0.96
CA LYS A 139 6.90 -3.15 1.29
C LYS A 139 7.50 -3.79 0.03
N PHE A 140 6.66 -4.13 -0.95
CA PHE A 140 7.10 -4.72 -2.22
C PHE A 140 8.11 -3.83 -2.96
N LEU A 141 7.86 -2.52 -3.02
CA LEU A 141 8.78 -1.55 -3.62
C LEU A 141 10.01 -1.28 -2.75
N ASN A 142 10.07 -1.83 -1.53
CA ASN A 142 11.11 -1.57 -0.54
C ASN A 142 11.33 -0.07 -0.30
N VAL A 143 10.24 0.66 -0.04
CA VAL A 143 10.25 2.09 0.23
C VAL A 143 9.65 2.40 1.60
N GLU A 144 10.21 3.42 2.27
CA GLU A 144 9.60 3.99 3.47
C GLU A 144 8.40 4.87 3.03
N SER A 145 7.22 4.25 2.99
CA SER A 145 5.99 4.95 2.63
C SER A 145 5.38 5.67 3.83
N ASP A 146 4.83 6.88 3.59
CA ASP A 146 4.12 7.63 4.63
C ASP A 146 2.83 6.89 5.04
N SER A 147 2.80 6.35 6.27
CA SER A 147 1.64 5.65 6.82
C SER A 147 0.38 6.55 6.91
N GLN A 148 0.53 7.87 6.94
CA GLN A 148 -0.59 8.80 6.91
C GLN A 148 -1.18 8.97 5.50
N ALA A 149 -0.45 8.53 4.46
CA ALA A 149 -0.88 8.62 3.06
C ALA A 149 -1.70 7.41 2.57
N GLN A 150 -1.94 6.41 3.42
CA GLN A 150 -2.65 5.16 3.08
C GLN A 150 -4.16 5.34 2.84
N ASP A 151 -4.72 6.52 3.07
CA ASP A 151 -6.15 6.80 2.86
C ASP A 151 -6.45 6.95 1.36
N VAL A 152 -7.48 6.25 0.87
CA VAL A 152 -7.89 6.27 -0.54
C VAL A 152 -8.21 7.69 -1.03
N SER A 153 -8.69 8.58 -0.13
CA SER A 153 -9.00 9.99 -0.43
C SER A 153 -7.80 10.93 -0.25
N ARG A 154 -6.58 10.38 -0.16
CA ARG A 154 -5.36 11.18 0.04
C ARG A 154 -5.23 12.28 -1.00
N TYR A 155 -5.12 13.52 -0.51
CA TYR A 155 -4.83 14.68 -1.33
C TYR A 155 -3.34 14.75 -1.67
N THR A 156 -3.06 14.77 -2.97
CA THR A 156 -1.71 14.94 -3.50
C THR A 156 -1.61 16.28 -4.20
N ASN A 157 -0.71 17.15 -3.74
CA ASN A 157 -0.49 18.43 -4.41
C ASN A 157 -0.06 18.22 -5.88
N VAL A 158 -0.45 19.17 -6.75
CA VAL A 158 0.10 19.24 -8.11
C VAL A 158 1.62 19.31 -8.08
N THR A 159 2.25 18.92 -9.18
CA THR A 159 3.70 19.01 -9.30
C THR A 159 4.11 19.32 -10.74
N TYR A 160 5.41 19.50 -10.94
CA TYR A 160 6.06 19.64 -12.24
C TYR A 160 7.29 18.77 -12.29
N ASP A 161 7.31 17.83 -13.22
CA ASP A 161 8.46 16.96 -13.51
C ASP A 161 8.55 16.69 -15.02
N PRO A 162 9.42 17.44 -15.76
CA PRO A 162 9.58 17.25 -17.20
C PRO A 162 10.19 15.88 -17.57
N LYS A 163 10.74 15.17 -16.57
CA LYS A 163 11.27 13.81 -16.70
C LYS A 163 10.35 12.78 -16.04
N LEU A 164 9.04 13.09 -15.94
CA LEU A 164 8.06 12.13 -15.46
C LEU A 164 8.19 10.82 -16.27
N TYR A 165 8.27 9.70 -15.58
CA TYR A 165 8.21 8.36 -16.16
C TYR A 165 6.76 7.87 -16.21
N CYS A 166 6.37 7.27 -17.34
CA CYS A 166 5.08 6.62 -17.49
C CYS A 166 5.22 5.36 -18.34
N ASN A 167 4.75 4.23 -17.84
CA ASN A 167 4.68 2.96 -18.55
C ASN A 167 3.20 2.49 -18.65
N PRO A 168 2.52 2.77 -19.77
CA PRO A 168 1.14 2.33 -19.97
C PRO A 168 0.98 0.80 -19.93
N ASP A 169 2.05 0.06 -20.23
CA ASP A 169 2.07 -1.42 -20.28
C ASP A 169 2.51 -2.04 -18.94
N SER A 170 2.64 -1.24 -17.87
CA SER A 170 2.98 -1.76 -16.54
C SER A 170 2.00 -2.84 -16.09
N LEU A 171 2.51 -3.84 -15.40
CA LEU A 171 1.72 -4.95 -14.86
C LEU A 171 0.77 -4.45 -13.77
N ILE A 172 -0.36 -5.13 -13.60
CA ILE A 172 -1.27 -4.93 -12.46
C ILE A 172 -0.68 -5.68 -11.28
N TRP A 173 -0.39 -4.95 -10.21
CA TRP A 173 0.08 -5.55 -8.97
C TRP A 173 -1.13 -6.10 -8.19
N ASN A 174 -1.05 -7.37 -7.78
CA ASN A 174 -2.05 -8.03 -6.95
C ASN A 174 -1.36 -8.61 -5.71
N MET A 175 -2.03 -8.64 -4.56
CA MET A 175 -1.49 -9.24 -3.33
C MET A 175 -1.11 -10.72 -3.51
N GLU A 176 -1.77 -11.43 -4.41
CA GLU A 176 -1.43 -12.81 -4.77
C GLU A 176 -0.07 -12.93 -5.49
N THR A 177 0.41 -11.84 -6.13
CA THR A 177 1.71 -11.85 -6.83
C THR A 177 2.91 -11.72 -5.87
N GLU A 178 2.73 -11.32 -4.62
CA GLU A 178 3.81 -11.34 -3.61
C GLU A 178 4.38 -12.76 -3.39
N ASN A 179 3.56 -13.79 -3.58
CA ASN A 179 3.98 -15.18 -3.37
C ASN A 179 4.75 -15.81 -4.56
N THR A 180 4.82 -15.13 -5.72
CA THR A 180 5.36 -15.75 -6.95
C THR A 180 6.62 -15.10 -7.52
N GLN A 181 7.06 -13.93 -7.07
CA GLN A 181 8.23 -13.25 -7.64
C GLN A 181 9.10 -12.56 -6.59
N GLN A 182 9.92 -13.32 -5.88
CA GLN A 182 11.21 -12.81 -5.41
C GLN A 182 12.29 -13.28 -6.39
N PRO A 183 12.95 -12.38 -7.15
CA PRO A 183 14.22 -12.73 -7.75
C PRO A 183 15.23 -12.92 -6.59
N GLU A 184 15.90 -14.03 -6.60
CA GLU A 184 17.03 -14.32 -5.71
C GLU A 184 18.03 -13.16 -5.73
N GLN A 185 18.04 -12.34 -4.68
CA GLN A 185 19.21 -11.58 -4.30
C GLN A 185 19.69 -12.06 -2.94
N ILE A 186 20.73 -12.86 -3.02
CA ILE A 186 21.60 -13.28 -1.91
C ILE A 186 22.06 -12.02 -1.16
N LYS A 187 21.55 -11.78 0.06
CA LYS A 187 22.26 -11.03 1.09
C LYS A 187 22.09 -11.73 2.44
N THR A 188 23.21 -12.25 2.89
CA THR A 188 23.51 -12.79 4.20
C THR A 188 23.05 -11.90 5.34
N GLY A 189 22.08 -12.39 6.10
CA GLY A 189 21.64 -11.83 7.35
C GLY A 189 20.92 -12.91 8.14
N ALA A 190 21.73 -13.73 8.87
CA ALA A 190 21.28 -14.89 9.61
C ALA A 190 20.26 -14.53 10.70
N ARG A 191 18.95 -14.72 10.42
CA ARG A 191 17.94 -15.00 11.46
C ARG A 191 16.57 -15.46 10.95
N ASN A 192 16.23 -15.24 9.67
CA ASN A 192 14.91 -15.63 9.14
C ASN A 192 14.92 -16.85 8.20
N GLU A 193 16.09 -17.36 7.81
CA GLU A 193 16.20 -18.45 6.84
C GLU A 193 15.83 -19.84 7.41
N ARG A 194 15.78 -20.00 8.73
CA ARG A 194 15.42 -21.30 9.33
C ARG A 194 13.91 -21.60 9.29
N LYS A 195 13.04 -20.61 9.03
CA LYS A 195 11.58 -20.83 9.01
C LYS A 195 11.06 -21.34 7.66
N ILE A 196 11.71 -20.98 6.55
CA ILE A 196 11.23 -21.27 5.19
C ILE A 196 11.72 -22.62 4.66
N GLU A 197 12.90 -23.08 5.06
CA GLU A 197 13.45 -24.38 4.60
C GLU A 197 12.74 -25.60 5.17
N TYR A 198 12.07 -25.50 6.32
CA TYR A 198 11.41 -26.64 6.96
C TYR A 198 10.13 -27.10 6.26
N TYR A 199 9.53 -26.31 5.34
CA TYR A 199 8.20 -26.57 4.80
C TYR A 199 8.12 -26.78 3.28
N LYS A 200 9.25 -26.79 2.57
CA LYS A 200 9.31 -27.12 1.13
C LYS A 200 9.65 -28.58 0.81
N GLY A 201 9.70 -29.41 1.79
CA GLY A 201 9.89 -30.87 1.59
C GLY A 201 8.67 -31.62 2.10
N ASP A 202 8.31 -32.69 1.43
CA ASP A 202 7.29 -33.69 1.79
C ASP A 202 7.49 -34.30 3.19
N MET A 203 7.42 -33.47 4.23
CA MET A 203 7.33 -33.98 5.59
C MET A 203 5.89 -34.29 5.89
N ILE A 204 5.60 -35.57 6.00
CA ILE A 204 4.33 -36.10 6.53
C ILE A 204 4.32 -35.79 8.04
N MET A 205 3.96 -34.55 8.37
CA MET A 205 3.63 -34.17 9.74
C MET A 205 2.15 -34.49 9.94
N ASP A 206 1.83 -35.08 11.09
CA ASP A 206 0.42 -35.19 11.46
C ASP A 206 -0.19 -33.82 11.79
N GLU A 207 -1.50 -33.77 11.90
CA GLU A 207 -2.23 -32.50 12.07
C GLU A 207 -1.91 -31.83 13.41
N ASP A 208 -1.66 -32.62 14.46
CA ASP A 208 -1.34 -32.09 15.78
C ASP A 208 0.10 -31.51 15.83
N GLU A 209 1.05 -32.12 15.13
CA GLU A 209 2.39 -31.59 14.97
C GLU A 209 2.40 -30.27 14.21
N LYS A 210 1.61 -30.16 13.12
CA LYS A 210 1.46 -28.90 12.36
C LYS A 210 0.90 -27.79 13.25
N ILE A 211 -0.13 -28.08 14.04
CA ILE A 211 -0.74 -27.14 14.97
C ILE A 211 0.30 -26.62 15.98
N GLN A 212 1.08 -27.52 16.61
CA GLN A 212 2.09 -27.13 17.59
C GLN A 212 3.14 -26.20 17.00
N VAL A 213 3.61 -26.49 15.79
CA VAL A 213 4.58 -25.66 15.10
C VAL A 213 4.00 -24.26 14.77
N ILE A 214 2.81 -24.20 14.20
CA ILE A 214 2.15 -22.93 13.84
C ILE A 214 1.88 -22.07 15.09
N LEU A 215 1.39 -22.70 16.17
CA LEU A 215 1.19 -21.99 17.43
C LEU A 215 2.48 -21.51 18.09
N SER A 216 3.61 -22.23 17.91
CA SER A 216 4.90 -21.79 18.43
C SER A 216 5.36 -20.47 17.78
N TRP A 217 5.01 -20.23 16.52
CA TRP A 217 5.32 -18.97 15.83
C TRP A 217 4.50 -17.80 16.35
N THR A 218 3.22 -18.06 16.66
CA THR A 218 2.28 -17.04 17.11
C THR A 218 2.45 -16.71 18.59
N ARG A 219 2.84 -17.65 19.45
CA ARG A 219 3.00 -17.42 20.90
C ARG A 219 3.97 -16.29 21.25
N ASN A 220 5.00 -16.05 20.44
CA ASN A 220 5.98 -15.00 20.69
C ASN A 220 5.49 -13.59 20.29
N GLU A 221 4.36 -13.47 19.61
CA GLU A 221 3.81 -12.23 19.08
C GLU A 221 2.53 -11.77 19.79
N PHE A 222 2.00 -12.57 20.74
CA PHE A 222 0.85 -12.21 21.55
C PHE A 222 1.20 -11.09 22.55
N LYS A 223 1.14 -9.84 22.07
CA LYS A 223 1.22 -8.66 22.92
C LYS A 223 -0.17 -8.04 23.12
N GLU A 224 -0.37 -7.36 24.26
CA GLU A 224 -1.60 -6.62 24.53
C GLU A 224 -1.87 -5.62 23.39
N GLY A 225 -3.07 -5.70 22.77
CA GLY A 225 -3.48 -4.90 21.61
C GLY A 225 -3.26 -5.56 20.21
N SER A 226 -2.50 -6.64 20.08
CA SER A 226 -2.28 -7.36 18.81
C SER A 226 -3.01 -8.71 18.70
N ARG A 227 -3.72 -9.11 19.74
CA ARG A 227 -4.33 -10.44 19.92
C ARG A 227 -5.22 -10.88 18.73
N ASN A 228 -6.12 -10.01 18.26
CA ASN A 228 -7.01 -10.34 17.13
C ASN A 228 -6.26 -10.58 15.82
N ARG A 229 -5.17 -9.84 15.61
CA ARG A 229 -4.31 -10.01 14.43
C ARG A 229 -3.56 -11.33 14.49
N CYS A 230 -2.98 -11.66 15.63
CA CYS A 230 -2.24 -12.91 15.81
C CYS A 230 -3.15 -14.15 15.65
N VAL A 231 -4.40 -14.09 16.15
CA VAL A 231 -5.38 -15.18 15.96
C VAL A 231 -5.77 -15.32 14.48
N TYR A 232 -5.94 -14.21 13.76
CA TYR A 232 -6.22 -14.23 12.31
C TYR A 232 -5.04 -14.82 11.52
N GLU A 233 -3.82 -14.40 11.80
CA GLU A 233 -2.61 -14.91 11.15
C GLU A 233 -2.42 -16.41 11.46
N ALA A 234 -2.71 -16.85 12.67
CA ALA A 234 -2.70 -18.27 13.03
C ALA A 234 -3.77 -19.06 12.27
N ALA A 235 -5.00 -18.54 12.14
CA ALA A 235 -6.07 -19.18 11.37
C ALA A 235 -5.70 -19.35 9.90
N CYS A 236 -5.14 -18.31 9.27
CA CYS A 236 -4.65 -18.37 7.89
C CYS A 236 -3.57 -19.45 7.72
N ASN A 237 -2.60 -19.49 8.63
CA ASN A 237 -1.54 -20.51 8.57
C ASN A 237 -2.10 -21.92 8.78
N LEU A 238 -3.00 -22.14 9.72
CA LEU A 238 -3.62 -23.45 9.95
C LEU A 238 -4.37 -23.94 8.71
N CYS A 239 -5.13 -23.07 8.05
CA CYS A 239 -5.82 -23.36 6.80
C CYS A 239 -4.83 -23.69 5.68
N GLU A 240 -3.80 -22.88 5.48
CA GLU A 240 -2.79 -23.05 4.42
C GLU A 240 -2.01 -24.36 4.54
N TYR A 241 -1.76 -24.81 5.78
CA TYR A 241 -1.09 -26.08 6.05
C TYR A 241 -2.05 -27.29 6.13
N GLY A 242 -3.32 -27.10 5.77
CA GLY A 242 -4.31 -28.17 5.63
C GLY A 242 -4.77 -28.76 6.96
N VAL A 243 -4.77 -27.95 8.04
CA VAL A 243 -5.42 -28.30 9.31
C VAL A 243 -6.93 -28.18 9.12
N THR A 244 -7.71 -29.13 9.66
CA THR A 244 -9.17 -29.11 9.56
C THR A 244 -9.77 -27.94 10.34
N GLU A 245 -10.90 -27.42 9.84
CA GLU A 245 -11.63 -26.29 10.45
C GLU A 245 -11.97 -26.57 11.92
N ASP A 246 -12.46 -27.77 12.23
CA ASP A 246 -12.86 -28.16 13.59
C ASP A 246 -11.68 -28.09 14.56
N LYS A 247 -10.51 -28.58 14.18
CA LYS A 247 -9.28 -28.52 14.99
C LYS A 247 -8.75 -27.10 15.11
N ALA A 248 -8.79 -26.33 14.03
CA ALA A 248 -8.38 -24.92 14.06
C ALA A 248 -9.26 -24.11 15.01
N LEU A 249 -10.57 -24.35 15.00
CA LEU A 249 -11.54 -23.72 15.93
C LEU A 249 -11.26 -24.10 17.39
N GLU A 250 -11.03 -25.38 17.66
CA GLU A 250 -10.72 -25.87 19.01
C GLU A 250 -9.47 -25.18 19.58
N VAL A 251 -8.39 -25.16 18.82
CA VAL A 251 -7.11 -24.62 19.25
C VAL A 251 -7.14 -23.10 19.39
N LEU A 252 -7.78 -22.38 18.47
CA LEU A 252 -7.84 -20.92 18.51
C LEU A 252 -8.86 -20.39 19.55
N ALA A 253 -9.85 -21.20 19.96
CA ALA A 253 -10.77 -20.85 21.02
C ALA A 253 -10.06 -20.67 22.38
N GLU A 254 -8.99 -21.42 22.65
CA GLU A 254 -8.18 -21.27 23.86
C GLU A 254 -7.51 -19.89 23.98
N TYR A 255 -7.27 -19.22 22.84
CA TYR A 255 -6.66 -17.88 22.80
C TYR A 255 -7.68 -16.75 22.86
N ALA A 256 -8.97 -17.06 22.89
CA ALA A 256 -10.08 -16.12 22.86
C ALA A 256 -10.72 -15.91 24.24
N GLU A 257 -10.04 -15.27 25.17
CA GLU A 257 -10.60 -15.00 26.50
C GLU A 257 -11.80 -14.04 26.54
N THR A 258 -12.05 -13.25 25.48
CA THR A 258 -13.22 -12.37 25.38
C THR A 258 -13.55 -12.08 23.92
N GLY A 259 -14.59 -12.68 23.38
CA GLY A 259 -15.09 -12.36 22.04
C GLY A 259 -15.12 -13.52 21.05
N VAL A 260 -15.44 -14.72 21.52
CA VAL A 260 -15.52 -15.97 20.74
C VAL A 260 -16.28 -15.82 19.41
N TYR A 261 -17.35 -15.02 19.38
CA TYR A 261 -18.13 -14.79 18.14
C TYR A 261 -17.36 -14.12 17.01
N LYS A 262 -16.44 -13.18 17.29
CA LYS A 262 -15.63 -12.52 16.27
C LYS A 262 -14.56 -13.43 15.69
N ILE A 263 -14.03 -14.33 16.50
CA ILE A 263 -12.99 -15.28 16.09
C ILE A 263 -13.59 -16.41 15.27
N ILE A 264 -14.76 -16.93 15.66
CA ILE A 264 -15.51 -17.93 14.87
C ILE A 264 -15.85 -17.37 13.50
N LEU A 265 -16.35 -16.13 13.38
CA LEU A 265 -16.60 -15.48 12.09
C LEU A 265 -15.34 -15.29 11.27
N LEU A 266 -14.21 -14.95 11.87
CA LEU A 266 -12.91 -14.80 11.19
C LEU A 266 -12.40 -16.14 10.63
N ILE A 267 -12.53 -17.23 11.41
CA ILE A 267 -12.11 -18.58 11.00
C ILE A 267 -13.01 -19.09 9.87
N LEU A 268 -14.33 -18.95 10.01
CA LEU A 268 -15.28 -19.30 8.95
C LEU A 268 -14.99 -18.55 7.63
N CYS A 269 -14.59 -17.26 7.70
CA CYS A 269 -14.18 -16.52 6.52
C CYS A 269 -12.88 -17.04 5.89
N VAL A 270 -11.97 -17.60 6.66
CA VAL A 270 -10.68 -18.13 6.14
C VAL A 270 -10.82 -19.51 5.53
N PHE A 271 -11.67 -20.37 6.12
CA PHE A 271 -11.84 -21.76 5.66
C PHE A 271 -12.91 -21.93 4.57
N HIS A 272 -13.75 -20.92 4.30
CA HIS A 272 -14.81 -20.96 3.28
C HIS A 272 -14.56 -20.00 2.11
N LEU A 273 -13.39 -19.33 2.03
CA LEU A 273 -12.88 -18.64 0.85
C LEU A 273 -11.99 -19.56 0.04
#